data_e13632860d565c7807684d7885c34777
#
_entry.id   e13632860d565c7807684d7885c34777
#
_cell.length_a   1.000
_cell.length_b   1.000
_cell.length_c   1.000
_cell.angle_alpha   90.00
_cell.angle_beta   90.00
_cell.angle_gamma   90.00
#
_symmetry.space_group_name_H-M   'P 1'
#
loop_
_entity.id
_entity.type
_entity.pdbx_description
1 polymer ?
#
loop_
_entity_poly.entity_id
_entity_poly.type
_entity_poly.pdbx_seq_one_letter_code
_entity_poly.pdbx_strand_id
1 'polypeptide(L)'
;SPYHPAVGNSGMVVSQNYLSSDIGIEILNKGGNAVDAAVAVGFSLAITLPRAGNLGGGGFMLVYIKEKEEVYFIDYRSRSPLNANLQNIFGLSKNKKINPEDFRNEMFDVTRYGYKASATPGTVSGLLEAHAAFGKLPLKDVLQPVINQANEGILVSYDLHKAIESTPQLKNDPESKRIYFLNDEPLPENYLMKRPDLAKTITKISEGGKKAFYQ
;
A
#
# COMPACT_ATOMS: atom_id res chain seq x y z
N SER A 1 -17.21 -28.95 -4.86
CA SER A 1 -18.05 -28.13 -4.02
C SER A 1 -18.58 -26.96 -4.84
N PRO A 2 -19.89 -26.76 -4.93
CA PRO A 2 -20.40 -25.58 -5.59
C PRO A 2 -19.90 -24.34 -4.83
N TYR A 3 -19.24 -23.44 -5.54
CA TYR A 3 -18.86 -22.14 -4.98
C TYR A 3 -20.13 -21.32 -4.82
N HIS A 4 -20.62 -21.21 -3.59
CA HIS A 4 -21.69 -20.29 -3.28
C HIS A 4 -21.09 -18.90 -3.07
N PRO A 5 -21.66 -17.85 -3.68
CA PRO A 5 -21.22 -16.48 -3.44
C PRO A 5 -21.44 -16.13 -1.97
N ALA A 6 -20.51 -15.37 -1.37
CA ALA A 6 -20.75 -14.75 -0.08
C ALA A 6 -21.83 -13.68 -0.24
N VAL A 7 -22.81 -13.66 0.68
CA VAL A 7 -23.90 -12.68 0.66
C VAL A 7 -23.84 -11.88 1.95
N GLY A 8 -23.75 -10.56 1.83
CA GLY A 8 -23.81 -9.62 2.94
C GLY A 8 -25.11 -8.83 2.91
N ASN A 9 -25.88 -8.85 3.98
CA ASN A 9 -27.15 -8.12 4.09
C ASN A 9 -26.96 -6.66 4.55
N SER A 10 -25.95 -6.39 5.39
CA SER A 10 -25.70 -5.08 5.99
C SER A 10 -24.45 -4.38 5.42
N GLY A 11 -23.60 -5.13 4.75
CA GLY A 11 -22.38 -4.64 4.14
C GLY A 11 -21.47 -5.79 3.72
N MET A 12 -20.49 -5.48 2.91
CA MET A 12 -19.49 -6.45 2.45
C MET A 12 -18.16 -5.75 2.24
N VAL A 13 -17.07 -6.43 2.59
CA VAL A 13 -15.70 -6.00 2.29
C VAL A 13 -14.99 -7.11 1.54
N VAL A 14 -14.37 -6.76 0.42
CA VAL A 14 -13.57 -7.67 -0.39
C VAL A 14 -12.21 -7.06 -0.66
N SER A 15 -11.14 -7.78 -0.38
CA SER A 15 -9.77 -7.39 -0.71
C SER A 15 -8.93 -8.61 -1.09
N GLN A 16 -7.71 -8.39 -1.56
CA GLN A 16 -6.79 -9.48 -1.91
C GLN A 16 -6.24 -10.24 -0.69
N ASN A 17 -6.48 -9.75 0.53
CA ASN A 17 -6.05 -10.42 1.75
C ASN A 17 -7.18 -10.41 2.78
N TYR A 18 -7.52 -11.59 3.29
CA TYR A 18 -8.64 -11.76 4.24
C TYR A 18 -8.45 -10.96 5.53
N LEU A 19 -7.20 -10.87 6.05
CA LEU A 19 -6.91 -10.07 7.25
C LEU A 19 -7.24 -8.58 7.06
N SER A 20 -7.03 -8.06 5.84
CA SER A 20 -7.42 -6.68 5.52
C SER A 20 -8.93 -6.56 5.35
N SER A 21 -9.60 -7.58 4.79
CA SER A 21 -11.06 -7.60 4.72
C SER A 21 -11.69 -7.64 6.12
N ASP A 22 -11.11 -8.39 7.06
CA ASP A 22 -11.56 -8.46 8.46
C ASP A 22 -11.44 -7.09 9.14
N ILE A 23 -10.35 -6.35 8.90
CA ILE A 23 -10.22 -4.96 9.37
C ILE A 23 -11.36 -4.09 8.84
N GLY A 24 -11.67 -4.19 7.55
CA GLY A 24 -12.78 -3.44 6.96
C GLY A 24 -14.15 -3.79 7.57
N ILE A 25 -14.39 -5.06 7.85
CA ILE A 25 -15.60 -5.54 8.54
C ILE A 25 -15.65 -5.00 9.99
N GLU A 26 -14.51 -4.99 10.71
CA GLU A 26 -14.42 -4.39 12.04
C GLU A 26 -14.85 -2.90 12.03
N ILE A 27 -14.39 -2.14 11.03
CA ILE A 27 -14.77 -0.73 10.86
C ILE A 27 -16.26 -0.58 10.59
N LEU A 28 -16.85 -1.40 9.72
CA LEU A 28 -18.30 -1.39 9.49
C LEU A 28 -19.08 -1.70 10.78
N ASN A 29 -18.65 -2.70 11.56
CA ASN A 29 -19.27 -3.09 12.83
C ASN A 29 -19.17 -1.99 13.91
N LYS A 30 -18.15 -1.13 13.85
CA LYS A 30 -18.02 0.07 14.71
C LYS A 30 -18.91 1.23 14.28
N GLY A 31 -19.71 1.05 13.23
CA GLY A 31 -20.62 2.07 12.70
C GLY A 31 -20.00 2.99 11.67
N GLY A 32 -18.80 2.66 11.17
CA GLY A 32 -18.19 3.28 10.01
C GLY A 32 -18.95 3.01 8.72
N ASN A 33 -18.69 3.80 7.71
CA ASN A 33 -19.25 3.60 6.38
C ASN A 33 -18.26 2.86 5.44
N ALA A 34 -18.67 2.67 4.19
CA ALA A 34 -17.86 1.97 3.20
C ALA A 34 -16.52 2.67 2.91
N VAL A 35 -16.47 4.00 3.02
CA VAL A 35 -15.22 4.77 2.82
C VAL A 35 -14.28 4.59 4.00
N ASP A 36 -14.78 4.62 5.24
CA ASP A 36 -13.97 4.32 6.43
C ASP A 36 -13.33 2.91 6.31
N ALA A 37 -14.15 1.91 5.93
CA ALA A 37 -13.68 0.55 5.73
C ALA A 37 -12.63 0.47 4.61
N ALA A 38 -12.86 1.13 3.47
CA ALA A 38 -11.90 1.15 2.35
C ALA A 38 -10.58 1.82 2.73
N VAL A 39 -10.60 2.88 3.53
CA VAL A 39 -9.39 3.55 4.05
C VAL A 39 -8.62 2.62 4.97
N ALA A 40 -9.29 1.99 5.94
CA ALA A 40 -8.65 1.03 6.84
C ALA A 40 -8.03 -0.15 6.07
N VAL A 41 -8.77 -0.72 5.10
CA VAL A 41 -8.26 -1.79 4.21
C VAL A 41 -7.05 -1.32 3.43
N GLY A 42 -7.08 -0.12 2.85
CA GLY A 42 -5.96 0.43 2.09
C GLY A 42 -4.67 0.55 2.92
N PHE A 43 -4.77 0.98 4.18
CA PHE A 43 -3.63 0.99 5.10
C PHE A 43 -3.23 -0.42 5.56
N SER A 44 -4.18 -1.32 5.79
CA SER A 44 -3.92 -2.71 6.18
C SER A 44 -3.19 -3.50 5.08
N LEU A 45 -3.51 -3.25 3.81
CA LEU A 45 -2.80 -3.86 2.68
C LEU A 45 -1.31 -3.51 2.62
N ALA A 46 -0.89 -2.39 3.21
CA ALA A 46 0.54 -2.09 3.34
C ALA A 46 1.28 -3.08 4.26
N ILE A 47 0.56 -3.79 5.12
CA ILE A 47 1.11 -4.82 6.00
C ILE A 47 0.97 -6.21 5.35
N THR A 48 -0.22 -6.52 4.83
CA THR A 48 -0.62 -7.86 4.40
C THR A 48 -0.27 -8.18 2.95
N LEU A 49 -0.14 -7.15 2.10
CA LEU A 49 0.15 -7.26 0.67
C LEU A 49 1.15 -6.18 0.22
N PRO A 50 2.34 -6.05 0.82
CA PRO A 50 3.25 -4.92 0.62
C PRO A 50 3.73 -4.75 -0.83
N ARG A 51 3.68 -5.79 -1.65
CA ARG A 51 4.05 -5.75 -3.08
C ARG A 51 3.08 -4.96 -3.95
N ALA A 52 1.83 -4.78 -3.51
CA ALA A 52 0.77 -4.11 -4.28
C ALA A 52 0.03 -3.04 -3.47
N GLY A 53 -0.20 -3.25 -2.17
CA GLY A 53 -0.78 -2.28 -1.27
C GLY A 53 0.31 -1.69 -0.36
N ASN A 54 0.76 -0.46 -0.60
CA ASN A 54 1.80 0.16 0.23
C ASN A 54 1.62 1.68 0.30
N LEU A 55 2.19 2.30 1.34
CA LEU A 55 2.10 3.75 1.54
C LEU A 55 2.92 4.54 0.52
N GLY A 56 3.95 3.92 -0.06
CA GLY A 56 4.82 4.50 -1.10
C GLY A 56 4.23 4.47 -2.51
N GLY A 57 3.05 3.90 -2.68
CA GLY A 57 2.39 3.74 -3.96
C GLY A 57 1.35 4.81 -4.28
N GLY A 58 0.39 4.42 -5.06
CA GLY A 58 -0.77 5.23 -5.45
C GLY A 58 -1.91 4.35 -5.92
N GLY A 59 -3.00 4.97 -6.34
CA GLY A 59 -4.17 4.24 -6.81
C GLY A 59 -5.28 5.17 -7.27
N PHE A 60 -6.46 4.59 -7.37
CA PHE A 60 -7.70 5.25 -7.74
C PHE A 60 -8.82 4.77 -6.82
N MET A 61 -9.79 5.62 -6.57
CA MET A 61 -10.98 5.25 -5.81
C MET A 61 -12.23 5.80 -6.50
N LEU A 62 -13.23 4.95 -6.62
CA LEU A 62 -14.60 5.36 -6.98
C LEU A 62 -15.48 5.23 -5.74
N VAL A 63 -16.22 6.29 -5.43
CA VAL A 63 -17.16 6.34 -4.32
C VAL A 63 -18.54 6.65 -4.88
N TYR A 64 -19.49 5.75 -4.69
CA TYR A 64 -20.89 5.99 -5.00
C TYR A 64 -21.67 6.36 -3.73
N ILE A 65 -22.32 7.51 -3.75
CA ILE A 65 -23.15 7.99 -2.65
C ILE A 65 -24.62 7.84 -3.06
N LYS A 66 -25.29 6.85 -2.48
CA LYS A 66 -26.66 6.48 -2.86
C LYS A 66 -27.66 7.63 -2.63
N GLU A 67 -27.53 8.37 -1.54
CA GLU A 67 -28.42 9.46 -1.19
C GLU A 67 -28.40 10.63 -2.18
N LYS A 68 -27.28 10.77 -2.93
CA LYS A 68 -27.08 11.80 -3.96
C LYS A 68 -27.20 11.24 -5.37
N GLU A 69 -27.17 9.92 -5.52
CA GLU A 69 -27.04 9.21 -6.80
C GLU A 69 -25.80 9.67 -7.61
N GLU A 70 -24.72 10.03 -6.89
CA GLU A 70 -23.49 10.57 -7.48
C GLU A 70 -22.32 9.62 -7.33
N VAL A 71 -21.44 9.63 -8.34
CA VAL A 71 -20.15 8.92 -8.32
C VAL A 71 -19.03 9.94 -8.24
N TYR A 72 -18.13 9.75 -7.29
CA TYR A 72 -16.92 10.54 -7.12
C TYR A 72 -15.71 9.71 -7.50
N PHE A 73 -14.76 10.33 -8.21
CA PHE A 73 -13.48 9.74 -8.58
C PHE A 73 -12.35 10.47 -7.88
N ILE A 74 -11.51 9.73 -7.18
CA ILE A 74 -10.32 10.26 -6.51
C ILE A 74 -9.10 9.64 -7.18
N ASP A 75 -8.33 10.46 -7.88
CA ASP A 75 -7.05 10.09 -8.49
C ASP A 75 -5.91 10.41 -7.52
N TYR A 76 -5.34 9.35 -6.94
CA TYR A 76 -4.14 9.44 -6.13
C TYR A 76 -2.98 8.61 -6.71
N ARG A 77 -2.92 8.53 -8.02
CA ARG A 77 -1.78 7.91 -8.72
C ARG A 77 -0.48 8.56 -8.27
N SER A 78 0.52 7.74 -7.99
CA SER A 78 1.87 8.22 -7.71
C SER A 78 2.43 8.99 -8.91
N ARG A 79 3.24 10.01 -8.64
CA ARG A 79 3.79 10.90 -9.67
C ARG A 79 5.30 10.83 -9.70
N SER A 80 5.89 11.10 -10.86
CA SER A 80 7.33 11.27 -10.96
C SER A 80 7.80 12.43 -10.08
N PRO A 81 8.98 12.34 -9.46
CA PRO A 81 9.60 13.51 -8.81
C PRO A 81 9.73 14.69 -9.78
N LEU A 82 9.62 15.93 -9.27
CA LEU A 82 9.64 17.15 -10.11
C LEU A 82 10.89 17.25 -11.00
N ASN A 83 12.03 16.78 -10.51
CA ASN A 83 13.30 16.78 -11.24
C ASN A 83 13.55 15.50 -12.06
N ALA A 84 12.52 14.63 -12.22
CA ALA A 84 12.64 13.43 -13.01
C ALA A 84 12.74 13.78 -14.50
N ASN A 85 13.89 13.46 -15.09
CA ASN A 85 14.14 13.59 -16.52
C ASN A 85 15.14 12.50 -16.95
N LEU A 86 15.31 12.32 -18.25
CA LEU A 86 16.17 11.28 -18.81
C LEU A 86 17.63 11.37 -18.31
N GLN A 87 18.15 12.59 -18.13
CA GLN A 87 19.52 12.78 -17.63
C GLN A 87 19.65 12.41 -16.15
N ASN A 88 18.70 12.83 -15.30
CA ASN A 88 18.78 12.61 -13.85
C ASN A 88 18.50 11.14 -13.48
N ILE A 89 17.58 10.50 -14.21
CA ILE A 89 17.20 9.10 -13.92
C ILE A 89 18.21 8.13 -14.57
N PHE A 90 18.56 8.34 -15.84
CA PHE A 90 19.31 7.38 -16.63
C PHE A 90 20.74 7.84 -16.97
N GLY A 91 21.14 9.05 -16.59
CA GLY A 91 22.45 9.62 -16.97
C GLY A 91 22.58 9.90 -18.47
N LEU A 92 21.46 10.01 -19.19
CA LEU A 92 21.45 10.18 -20.63
C LEU A 92 21.54 11.64 -21.03
N SER A 93 22.56 12.01 -21.80
CA SER A 93 22.59 13.33 -22.44
C SER A 93 21.62 13.37 -23.62
N LYS A 94 21.04 14.54 -23.91
CA LYS A 94 20.11 14.77 -25.03
C LYS A 94 20.63 14.30 -26.40
N ASN A 95 21.94 14.13 -26.53
CA ASN A 95 22.61 13.82 -27.80
C ASN A 95 23.16 12.39 -27.88
N LYS A 96 22.96 11.55 -26.84
CA LYS A 96 23.46 10.16 -26.86
C LYS A 96 22.47 9.29 -27.66
N LYS A 97 22.89 8.81 -28.83
CA LYS A 97 22.17 7.75 -29.55
C LYS A 97 22.34 6.46 -28.76
N ILE A 98 21.22 5.88 -28.30
CA ILE A 98 21.18 4.66 -27.54
C ILE A 98 20.56 3.60 -28.42
N ASN A 99 21.18 2.41 -28.46
CA ASN A 99 20.57 1.25 -29.06
C ASN A 99 19.26 0.91 -28.28
N PRO A 100 18.12 0.71 -28.95
CA PRO A 100 16.86 0.43 -28.31
C PRO A 100 16.87 -0.82 -27.39
N GLU A 101 17.68 -1.82 -27.68
CA GLU A 101 17.80 -3.04 -26.86
C GLU A 101 18.61 -2.78 -25.59
N ASP A 102 19.76 -2.12 -25.69
CA ASP A 102 20.58 -1.74 -24.54
C ASP A 102 19.81 -0.80 -23.62
N PHE A 103 19.09 0.17 -24.21
CA PHE A 103 18.24 1.10 -23.51
C PHE A 103 17.14 0.38 -22.69
N ARG A 104 16.50 -0.63 -23.28
CA ARG A 104 15.45 -1.40 -22.61
C ARG A 104 15.99 -2.18 -21.41
N ASN A 105 17.15 -2.79 -21.54
CA ASN A 105 17.75 -3.60 -20.48
C ASN A 105 18.29 -2.72 -19.33
N GLU A 106 19.07 -1.68 -19.64
CA GLU A 106 19.58 -0.74 -18.62
C GLU A 106 18.45 0.02 -17.91
N MET A 107 17.40 0.41 -18.63
CA MET A 107 16.26 1.12 -18.05
C MET A 107 15.39 0.23 -17.16
N PHE A 108 15.30 -1.06 -17.46
CA PHE A 108 14.45 -1.96 -16.71
C PHE A 108 14.82 -2.01 -15.24
N ASP A 109 16.11 -2.13 -14.92
CA ASP A 109 16.57 -2.19 -13.54
C ASP A 109 16.46 -0.84 -12.82
N VAL A 110 16.84 0.25 -13.49
CA VAL A 110 16.77 1.61 -12.89
C VAL A 110 15.35 2.04 -12.60
N THR A 111 14.36 1.59 -13.37
CA THR A 111 12.94 1.91 -13.16
C THR A 111 12.24 0.99 -12.17
N ARG A 112 12.88 -0.08 -11.75
CA ARG A 112 12.28 -1.06 -10.82
C ARG A 112 12.92 -1.08 -9.45
N TYR A 113 14.23 -0.82 -9.36
CA TYR A 113 14.99 -1.01 -8.14
C TYR A 113 15.72 0.25 -7.70
N GLY A 114 15.81 0.43 -6.39
CA GLY A 114 16.55 1.53 -5.77
C GLY A 114 15.83 2.87 -5.78
N TYR A 115 16.50 3.88 -5.27
CA TYR A 115 15.90 5.20 -5.01
C TYR A 115 15.40 5.92 -6.28
N LYS A 116 16.02 5.66 -7.43
CA LYS A 116 15.60 6.28 -8.71
C LYS A 116 14.28 5.74 -9.23
N ALA A 117 13.89 4.54 -8.82
CA ALA A 117 12.61 3.94 -9.16
C ALA A 117 11.45 4.49 -8.31
N SER A 118 11.76 5.18 -7.21
CA SER A 118 10.75 5.69 -6.28
C SER A 118 9.98 6.87 -6.89
N ALA A 119 8.65 6.79 -6.83
CA ALA A 119 7.77 7.88 -7.20
C ALA A 119 7.38 8.70 -5.96
N THR A 120 6.83 9.88 -6.17
CA THR A 120 6.14 10.64 -5.12
C THR A 120 4.84 9.92 -4.76
N PRO A 121 4.66 9.45 -3.53
CA PRO A 121 3.52 8.62 -3.15
C PRO A 121 2.19 9.37 -3.21
N GLY A 122 1.14 8.70 -3.64
CA GLY A 122 -0.21 9.22 -3.61
C GLY A 122 -1.14 8.56 -2.59
N THR A 123 -0.83 7.30 -2.19
CA THR A 123 -1.72 6.46 -1.37
C THR A 123 -2.23 7.16 -0.12
N VAL A 124 -1.33 7.69 0.72
CA VAL A 124 -1.72 8.35 1.98
C VAL A 124 -2.58 9.58 1.69
N SER A 125 -2.18 10.41 0.72
CA SER A 125 -2.95 11.60 0.35
C SER A 125 -4.36 11.25 -0.12
N GLY A 126 -4.49 10.24 -1.00
CA GLY A 126 -5.79 9.86 -1.55
C GLY A 126 -6.72 9.22 -0.54
N LEU A 127 -6.21 8.30 0.28
CA LEU A 127 -7.02 7.69 1.34
C LEU A 127 -7.50 8.71 2.37
N LEU A 128 -6.64 9.66 2.77
CA LEU A 128 -7.02 10.73 3.68
C LEU A 128 -7.98 11.74 3.03
N GLU A 129 -7.87 11.98 1.74
CA GLU A 129 -8.83 12.81 0.98
C GLU A 129 -10.22 12.17 0.96
N ALA A 130 -10.26 10.88 0.62
CA ALA A 130 -11.50 10.10 0.63
C ALA A 130 -12.15 10.11 2.01
N HIS A 131 -11.35 9.89 3.06
CA HIS A 131 -11.83 9.92 4.43
C HIS A 131 -12.37 11.30 4.84
N ALA A 132 -11.65 12.37 4.53
CA ALA A 132 -12.07 13.74 4.85
C ALA A 132 -13.36 14.15 4.15
N ALA A 133 -13.57 13.66 2.90
CA ALA A 133 -14.75 14.00 2.11
C ALA A 133 -15.98 13.16 2.44
N PHE A 134 -15.79 11.87 2.77
CA PHE A 134 -16.87 10.89 2.82
C PHE A 134 -16.83 9.98 4.04
N GLY A 135 -15.79 10.03 4.87
CA GLY A 135 -15.67 9.24 6.10
C GLY A 135 -16.67 9.67 7.16
N LYS A 136 -17.02 8.76 8.05
CA LYS A 136 -17.97 8.96 9.15
C LYS A 136 -17.32 8.89 10.53
N LEU A 137 -16.36 7.97 10.72
CA LEU A 137 -15.62 7.80 11.97
C LEU A 137 -14.42 8.75 12.04
N PRO A 138 -13.96 9.10 13.25
CA PRO A 138 -12.67 9.77 13.40
C PRO A 138 -11.54 8.95 12.78
N LEU A 139 -10.61 9.59 12.08
CA LEU A 139 -9.47 8.90 11.41
C LEU A 139 -8.69 8.01 12.38
N LYS A 140 -8.54 8.44 13.62
CA LYS A 140 -7.86 7.68 14.68
C LYS A 140 -8.54 6.33 14.92
N ASP A 141 -9.88 6.30 14.94
CA ASP A 141 -10.65 5.08 15.17
C ASP A 141 -10.59 4.15 13.95
N VAL A 142 -10.53 4.72 12.75
CA VAL A 142 -10.36 3.98 11.49
C VAL A 142 -8.99 3.31 11.40
N LEU A 143 -7.92 3.99 11.83
CA LEU A 143 -6.55 3.49 11.71
C LEU A 143 -6.09 2.66 12.92
N GLN A 144 -6.78 2.71 14.08
CA GLN A 144 -6.36 1.97 15.27
C GLN A 144 -6.25 0.45 15.05
N PRO A 145 -7.22 -0.23 14.41
CA PRO A 145 -7.08 -1.67 14.13
C PRO A 145 -5.87 -2.00 13.26
N VAL A 146 -5.55 -1.13 12.31
CA VAL A 146 -4.38 -1.30 11.43
C VAL A 146 -3.07 -1.14 12.20
N ILE A 147 -3.00 -0.15 13.11
CA ILE A 147 -1.85 0.06 14.01
C ILE A 147 -1.64 -1.17 14.88
N ASN A 148 -2.73 -1.73 15.45
CA ASN A 148 -2.67 -2.96 16.24
C ASN A 148 -2.14 -4.12 15.40
N GLN A 149 -2.70 -4.34 14.20
CA GLN A 149 -2.26 -5.37 13.26
C GLN A 149 -0.76 -5.27 12.93
N ALA A 150 -0.24 -4.07 12.72
CA ALA A 150 1.19 -3.87 12.44
C ALA A 150 2.09 -4.20 13.64
N ASN A 151 1.64 -3.92 14.87
CA ASN A 151 2.37 -4.22 16.10
C ASN A 151 2.29 -5.70 16.50
N GLU A 152 1.11 -6.30 16.41
CA GLU A 152 0.87 -7.69 16.74
C GLU A 152 1.52 -8.62 15.73
N GLY A 153 1.54 -8.19 14.46
CA GLY A 153 2.09 -8.92 13.33
C GLY A 153 1.07 -9.78 12.62
N ILE A 154 1.49 -10.29 11.48
CA ILE A 154 0.75 -11.24 10.65
C ILE A 154 1.58 -12.48 10.40
N LEU A 155 0.94 -13.61 10.20
CA LEU A 155 1.62 -14.81 9.73
C LEU A 155 1.93 -14.64 8.23
N VAL A 156 3.19 -14.90 7.86
CA VAL A 156 3.62 -14.91 6.46
C VAL A 156 2.85 -15.99 5.72
N SER A 157 2.08 -15.59 4.72
CA SER A 157 1.35 -16.50 3.85
C SER A 157 2.27 -17.12 2.80
N TYR A 158 1.85 -18.22 2.18
CA TYR A 158 2.53 -18.80 1.01
C TYR A 158 2.80 -17.77 -0.08
N ASP A 159 1.79 -16.93 -0.41
CA ASP A 159 1.91 -15.90 -1.43
C ASP A 159 2.95 -14.82 -1.07
N LEU A 160 2.99 -14.38 0.18
CA LEU A 160 3.98 -13.41 0.64
C LEU A 160 5.39 -14.03 0.66
N HIS A 161 5.54 -15.27 1.14
CA HIS A 161 6.80 -16.01 1.07
C HIS A 161 7.33 -16.09 -0.37
N LYS A 162 6.49 -16.53 -1.32
CA LYS A 162 6.86 -16.63 -2.72
C LYS A 162 7.17 -15.28 -3.38
N ALA A 163 6.48 -14.21 -2.98
CA ALA A 163 6.79 -12.87 -3.44
C ALA A 163 8.19 -12.40 -2.97
N ILE A 164 8.57 -12.70 -1.72
CA ILE A 164 9.90 -12.39 -1.19
C ILE A 164 10.97 -13.23 -1.91
N GLU A 165 10.74 -14.53 -2.03
CA GLU A 165 11.65 -15.47 -2.70
C GLU A 165 11.93 -15.06 -4.15
N SER A 166 10.90 -14.63 -4.88
CA SER A 166 11.00 -14.19 -6.27
C SER A 166 11.61 -12.79 -6.46
N THR A 167 11.94 -12.10 -5.36
CA THR A 167 12.48 -10.73 -5.40
C THR A 167 13.78 -10.62 -4.59
N PRO A 168 14.86 -11.31 -5.00
CA PRO A 168 16.13 -11.32 -4.25
C PRO A 168 16.78 -9.94 -4.14
N GLN A 169 16.40 -8.99 -5.01
CA GLN A 169 16.87 -7.59 -4.99
C GLN A 169 16.50 -6.85 -3.69
N LEU A 170 15.50 -7.32 -2.94
CA LEU A 170 15.16 -6.79 -1.61
C LEU A 170 16.34 -6.91 -0.62
N LYS A 171 17.26 -7.84 -0.84
CA LYS A 171 18.49 -7.97 -0.02
C LYS A 171 19.47 -6.81 -0.22
N ASN A 172 19.38 -6.08 -1.32
CA ASN A 172 20.29 -4.97 -1.63
C ASN A 172 19.96 -3.71 -0.80
N ASP A 173 18.77 -3.64 -0.19
CA ASP A 173 18.39 -2.59 0.73
C ASP A 173 18.39 -3.14 2.17
N PRO A 174 19.16 -2.54 3.09
CA PRO A 174 19.32 -3.04 4.46
C PRO A 174 18.00 -3.17 5.23
N GLU A 175 17.07 -2.21 5.04
CA GLU A 175 15.80 -2.23 5.74
C GLU A 175 14.85 -3.28 5.16
N SER A 176 14.79 -3.42 3.85
CA SER A 176 14.03 -4.48 3.19
C SER A 176 14.55 -5.86 3.60
N LYS A 177 15.89 -6.02 3.66
CA LYS A 177 16.53 -7.24 4.13
C LYS A 177 16.13 -7.56 5.57
N ARG A 178 16.21 -6.58 6.47
CA ARG A 178 15.82 -6.72 7.88
C ARG A 178 14.36 -7.14 8.05
N ILE A 179 13.47 -6.66 7.19
CA ILE A 179 12.02 -6.89 7.30
C ILE A 179 11.63 -8.26 6.72
N TYR A 180 12.20 -8.64 5.58
CA TYR A 180 11.68 -9.74 4.76
C TYR A 180 12.58 -10.99 4.76
N PHE A 181 13.75 -10.93 5.41
CA PHE A 181 14.67 -12.06 5.45
C PHE A 181 15.06 -12.43 6.89
N LEU A 182 15.26 -13.71 7.11
CA LEU A 182 15.76 -14.29 8.35
C LEU A 182 17.00 -15.13 8.00
N ASN A 183 18.16 -14.80 8.59
CA ASN A 183 19.43 -15.49 8.31
C ASN A 183 19.75 -15.56 6.80
N ASP A 184 19.54 -14.47 6.07
CA ASP A 184 19.70 -14.37 4.62
C ASP A 184 18.71 -15.18 3.76
N GLU A 185 17.76 -15.87 4.36
CA GLU A 185 16.69 -16.57 3.64
C GLU A 185 15.37 -15.81 3.72
N PRO A 186 14.47 -15.91 2.71
CA PRO A 186 13.14 -15.34 2.78
C PRO A 186 12.40 -15.79 4.04
N LEU A 187 11.61 -14.90 4.64
CA LEU A 187 10.78 -15.27 5.80
C LEU A 187 9.96 -16.52 5.46
N PRO A 188 10.03 -17.58 6.29
CA PRO A 188 9.28 -18.80 6.02
C PRO A 188 7.77 -18.58 6.22
N GLU A 189 6.97 -19.45 5.59
CA GLU A 189 5.54 -19.49 5.84
C GLU A 189 5.25 -19.68 7.33
N ASN A 190 4.18 -19.06 7.81
CA ASN A 190 3.75 -19.04 9.21
C ASN A 190 4.72 -18.33 10.16
N TYR A 191 5.76 -17.66 9.67
CA TYR A 191 6.57 -16.76 10.50
C TYR A 191 5.74 -15.54 10.91
N LEU A 192 5.81 -15.16 12.20
CA LEU A 192 5.12 -13.95 12.68
C LEU A 192 5.92 -12.70 12.31
N MET A 193 5.50 -12.05 11.22
CA MET A 193 6.10 -10.81 10.75
C MET A 193 5.44 -9.60 11.43
N LYS A 194 6.20 -8.87 12.24
CA LYS A 194 5.79 -7.62 12.88
C LYS A 194 6.34 -6.41 12.14
N ARG A 195 5.56 -5.33 12.13
CA ARG A 195 5.90 -4.08 11.44
C ARG A 195 5.78 -2.85 12.38
N PRO A 196 6.53 -2.80 13.49
CA PRO A 196 6.41 -1.71 14.47
C PRO A 196 6.78 -0.34 13.90
N ASP A 197 7.70 -0.27 12.93
CA ASP A 197 8.06 0.99 12.28
C ASP A 197 6.91 1.53 11.43
N LEU A 198 6.20 0.61 10.72
CA LEU A 198 5.00 0.96 9.96
C LEU A 198 3.86 1.38 10.90
N ALA A 199 3.69 0.70 12.04
CA ALA A 199 2.74 1.10 13.09
C ALA A 199 3.00 2.53 13.56
N LYS A 200 4.26 2.90 13.85
CA LYS A 200 4.64 4.27 14.22
C LYS A 200 4.32 5.28 13.12
N THR A 201 4.57 4.93 11.86
CA THR A 201 4.25 5.78 10.71
C THR A 201 2.73 6.01 10.61
N ILE A 202 1.93 4.94 10.71
CA ILE A 202 0.47 5.03 10.64
C ILE A 202 -0.07 5.83 11.85
N THR A 203 0.51 5.66 13.04
CA THR A 203 0.15 6.47 14.22
C THR A 203 0.37 7.95 13.96
N LYS A 204 1.54 8.34 13.44
CA LYS A 204 1.81 9.75 13.08
C LYS A 204 0.81 10.27 12.04
N ILE A 205 0.45 9.46 11.05
CA ILE A 205 -0.55 9.81 10.05
C ILE A 205 -1.93 10.01 10.71
N SER A 206 -2.31 9.14 11.63
CA SER A 206 -3.60 9.24 12.33
C SER A 206 -3.74 10.52 13.17
N GLU A 207 -2.63 11.04 13.67
CA GLU A 207 -2.56 12.24 14.52
C GLU A 207 -2.33 13.53 13.70
N GLY A 208 -1.43 13.50 12.73
CA GLY A 208 -0.98 14.67 11.98
C GLY A 208 -1.44 14.73 10.52
N GLY A 209 -2.19 13.73 10.05
CA GLY A 209 -2.71 13.67 8.69
C GLY A 209 -1.64 13.68 7.62
N LYS A 210 -1.93 14.31 6.49
CA LYS A 210 -1.02 14.40 5.33
C LYS A 210 0.33 15.03 5.68
N LYS A 211 0.35 16.04 6.58
CA LYS A 211 1.60 16.72 6.97
C LYS A 211 2.60 15.79 7.63
N ALA A 212 2.13 14.87 8.45
CA ALA A 212 3.00 13.91 9.15
C ALA A 212 3.70 12.89 8.22
N PHE A 213 3.23 12.75 6.98
CA PHE A 213 3.82 11.84 6.00
C PHE A 213 4.62 12.55 4.90
N TYR A 214 4.22 13.76 4.50
CA TYR A 214 4.81 14.46 3.35
C TYR A 214 5.71 15.65 3.75
N GLN A 215 5.73 16.08 5.00
CA GLN A 215 6.54 17.19 5.54
C GLN A 215 7.37 16.75 6.74
#